data_5ee0d815fe9a0941487f1eb61fd8373c
#
_entry.id   5ee0d815fe9a0941487f1eb61fd8373c
#
_cell.length_a   1.000
_cell.length_b   1.000
_cell.length_c   1.000
_cell.angle_alpha   90.00
_cell.angle_beta   90.00
_cell.angle_gamma   90.00
#
_symmetry.space_group_name_H-M   'P 1'
#
loop_
_entity.id
_entity.type
_entity.pdbx_description
1 polymer ?
#
loop_
_entity_poly.entity_id
_entity_poly.type
_entity_poly.pdbx_seq_one_letter_code
_entity_poly.pdbx_strand_id
1 'polypeptide(L)'
;MISCPHIPPIFRNRMPAVALAFALLVGAGAPLSAAERAKPPAWELWPYQVHMLIAVERGSEIAPSFEEELAPWLKAKVAAAVGGMWKLEISSAAVDLRPKLIAEIDSLTADDITSALKKGDKLIFAAVRRTDGGWQVRAREYDVITGLWNSTISSDVRQLDLVRHETFRAIMTAFAPLARVEEAGGENVTLRLRASALAPGGRILLSDGAVFRPVLVESDPNGVVTPGKATLIGLTYLTPVDKSRPLVKCRMQTALSGTVIPAYHPQRQRWALAVAPSSKAIRLRLVTRADAEPIEGCQVVALELSPAGGTAKETALGHTDRRGEVELPADSRPVRLVEIRHGGEVLARVPIAAGMASEVTLPVDFDRKRLALETALSQLADDLIDLTARREVLSARIRAAEQGGKSDDAATLRQQLREIDGTDTLLSRLDKLQQQVQAASPGTQKRLDERLTSLRKMIAQLKSPPAAAK
;
A
#
# COMPACT_ATOMS: atom_id res chain seq x y z
N MET A 1 4.85 -6.03 -55.07
CA MET A 1 3.94 -7.02 -55.67
C MET A 1 3.13 -7.64 -54.55
N ILE A 2 1.82 -7.78 -54.81
CA ILE A 2 0.76 -8.40 -53.97
C ILE A 2 -0.01 -7.32 -53.20
N SER A 3 -1.02 -6.78 -53.74
CA SER A 3 -2.39 -7.15 -54.10
C SER A 3 -3.39 -6.76 -52.99
N CYS A 4 -4.11 -5.64 -53.20
CA CYS A 4 -5.35 -5.30 -52.50
C CYS A 4 -6.52 -6.12 -53.04
N PRO A 5 -7.55 -6.40 -52.24
CA PRO A 5 -8.88 -6.65 -52.79
C PRO A 5 -9.92 -5.58 -52.42
N HIS A 6 -10.52 -5.08 -53.45
CA HIS A 6 -11.90 -4.75 -53.77
C HIS A 6 -12.91 -4.35 -52.68
N ILE A 7 -13.40 -3.10 -52.90
CA ILE A 7 -14.66 -2.54 -52.41
C ILE A 7 -15.74 -2.74 -53.53
N PRO A 8 -16.97 -3.19 -53.21
CA PRO A 8 -18.12 -3.02 -54.14
C PRO A 8 -19.02 -1.86 -53.75
N PRO A 9 -19.81 -1.32 -54.71
CA PRO A 9 -20.38 0.01 -54.68
C PRO A 9 -21.89 0.07 -54.32
N ILE A 10 -22.26 1.21 -53.74
CA ILE A 10 -23.44 2.06 -53.99
C ILE A 10 -24.85 1.42 -54.05
N PHE A 11 -25.68 1.84 -53.11
CA PHE A 11 -27.13 1.97 -53.37
C PHE A 11 -27.56 3.44 -53.14
N ARG A 12 -27.96 4.08 -54.27
CA ARG A 12 -28.75 5.31 -54.34
C ARG A 12 -30.22 4.94 -54.11
N ASN A 13 -30.91 5.65 -53.20
CA ASN A 13 -32.34 5.85 -53.35
C ASN A 13 -32.83 7.16 -52.73
N ARG A 14 -33.21 8.04 -53.63
CA ARG A 14 -34.38 8.94 -53.75
C ARG A 14 -34.92 9.61 -52.47
N MET A 15 -34.78 10.94 -52.47
CA MET A 15 -35.67 11.88 -51.75
C MET A 15 -37.12 11.83 -52.28
N PRO A 16 -38.06 12.28 -51.46
CA PRO A 16 -39.07 13.24 -51.95
C PRO A 16 -38.96 14.56 -51.20
N ALA A 17 -39.10 15.62 -52.00
CA ALA A 17 -39.26 16.99 -51.59
C ALA A 17 -40.57 17.18 -50.85
N VAL A 18 -40.57 17.88 -49.73
CA VAL A 18 -41.76 18.50 -49.12
C VAL A 18 -41.40 19.94 -48.73
N ALA A 19 -42.31 20.78 -49.10
CA ALA A 19 -42.24 22.23 -49.25
C ALA A 19 -42.02 23.02 -47.96
N LEU A 20 -41.42 24.18 -48.17
CA LEU A 20 -41.36 25.42 -47.41
C LEU A 20 -42.61 25.73 -46.59
N ALA A 21 -42.41 26.06 -45.30
CA ALA A 21 -43.22 27.06 -44.62
C ALA A 21 -42.28 27.88 -43.72
N PHE A 22 -41.99 29.08 -44.18
CA PHE A 22 -41.30 30.15 -43.44
C PHE A 22 -42.27 30.68 -42.38
N ALA A 23 -42.03 30.41 -41.11
CA ALA A 23 -42.62 31.15 -40.01
C ALA A 23 -41.47 31.88 -39.29
N LEU A 24 -41.38 33.18 -39.57
CA LEU A 24 -40.60 34.14 -38.80
C LEU A 24 -41.17 34.22 -37.37
N LEU A 25 -40.54 33.52 -36.43
CA LEU A 25 -40.66 33.76 -35.01
C LEU A 25 -39.44 34.56 -34.58
N VAL A 26 -39.62 35.88 -34.46
CA VAL A 26 -38.75 36.78 -33.73
C VAL A 26 -38.91 36.40 -32.25
N GLY A 27 -38.16 35.38 -31.82
CA GLY A 27 -38.01 35.04 -30.42
C GLY A 27 -36.99 35.99 -29.81
N ALA A 28 -37.45 36.85 -28.93
CA ALA A 28 -36.64 37.68 -28.06
C ALA A 28 -35.58 36.78 -27.37
N GLY A 29 -34.32 36.99 -27.75
CA GLY A 29 -33.17 36.36 -27.08
C GLY A 29 -33.14 36.82 -25.63
N ALA A 30 -33.70 36.01 -24.76
CA ALA A 30 -33.41 36.16 -23.33
C ALA A 30 -31.85 36.04 -23.21
N PRO A 31 -31.20 37.01 -22.53
CA PRO A 31 -29.77 36.86 -22.28
C PRO A 31 -29.60 35.57 -21.49
N LEU A 32 -28.80 34.66 -22.04
CA LEU A 32 -28.30 33.51 -21.29
C LEU A 32 -27.71 34.08 -20.00
N SER A 33 -28.51 33.99 -18.94
CA SER A 33 -28.06 34.30 -17.61
C SER A 33 -26.73 33.59 -17.42
N ALA A 34 -25.64 34.36 -17.30
CA ALA A 34 -24.35 33.84 -16.95
C ALA A 34 -24.57 33.03 -15.67
N ALA A 35 -24.54 31.71 -15.80
CA ALA A 35 -24.77 30.81 -14.68
C ALA A 35 -23.91 31.34 -13.54
N GLU A 36 -24.56 31.85 -12.51
CA GLU A 36 -23.93 32.45 -11.34
C GLU A 36 -22.94 31.39 -10.84
N ARG A 37 -21.64 31.62 -11.12
CA ARG A 37 -20.60 30.67 -10.74
C ARG A 37 -20.69 30.52 -9.25
N ALA A 38 -21.24 29.39 -8.80
CA ALA A 38 -21.38 29.08 -7.40
C ALA A 38 -20.06 29.45 -6.68
N LYS A 39 -20.15 30.31 -5.66
CA LYS A 39 -18.96 30.67 -4.87
C LYS A 39 -18.27 29.39 -4.45
N PRO A 40 -16.95 29.25 -4.70
CA PRO A 40 -16.23 28.07 -4.27
C PRO A 40 -16.43 27.88 -2.76
N PRO A 41 -16.55 26.64 -2.27
CA PRO A 41 -16.70 26.37 -0.85
C PRO A 41 -15.58 27.05 -0.05
N ALA A 42 -15.88 27.49 1.18
CA ALA A 42 -14.92 28.20 2.03
C ALA A 42 -13.60 27.43 2.19
N TRP A 43 -13.64 26.10 2.14
CA TRP A 43 -12.48 25.21 2.17
C TRP A 43 -11.47 25.46 1.05
N GLU A 44 -11.94 25.67 -0.16
CA GLU A 44 -11.09 25.96 -1.34
C GLU A 44 -10.47 27.35 -1.33
N LEU A 45 -11.05 28.26 -0.55
CA LEU A 45 -10.55 29.62 -0.32
C LEU A 45 -9.74 29.76 0.96
N TRP A 46 -9.57 28.68 1.73
CA TRP A 46 -8.92 28.73 3.02
C TRP A 46 -7.41 28.50 2.90
N PRO A 47 -6.57 29.54 2.94
CA PRO A 47 -5.12 29.41 2.76
C PRO A 47 -4.50 28.61 3.90
N TYR A 48 -3.35 28.00 3.61
CA TYR A 48 -2.51 27.39 4.65
C TYR A 48 -1.71 28.48 5.38
N GLN A 49 -1.68 28.40 6.71
CA GLN A 49 -0.74 29.14 7.53
C GLN A 49 0.55 28.32 7.60
N VAL A 50 1.55 28.66 6.80
CA VAL A 50 2.80 27.89 6.70
C VAL A 50 3.91 28.62 7.46
N HIS A 51 4.47 27.96 8.46
CA HIS A 51 5.67 28.44 9.15
C HIS A 51 6.85 27.57 8.76
N MET A 52 7.89 28.21 8.21
CA MET A 52 9.09 27.54 7.76
C MET A 52 10.25 27.84 8.69
N LEU A 53 10.93 26.79 9.14
CA LEU A 53 12.11 26.85 9.99
C LEU A 53 13.32 26.40 9.20
N ILE A 54 14.30 27.30 9.04
CA ILE A 54 15.51 27.03 8.26
C ILE A 54 16.70 26.88 9.20
N ALA A 55 17.57 25.93 8.93
CA ALA A 55 18.89 25.79 9.56
C ALA A 55 19.94 25.53 8.48
N VAL A 56 20.96 26.37 8.45
CA VAL A 56 22.12 26.19 7.60
C VAL A 56 23.31 25.86 8.50
N GLU A 57 24.06 24.81 8.20
CA GLU A 57 25.26 24.45 8.91
C GLU A 57 26.32 25.54 8.73
N ARG A 58 26.85 26.04 9.85
CA ARG A 58 27.87 27.05 9.84
C ARG A 58 29.23 26.46 9.52
N GLY A 59 29.92 27.02 8.57
CA GLY A 59 31.28 26.59 8.17
C GLY A 59 32.01 27.69 7.40
N SER A 60 33.29 27.49 7.15
CA SER A 60 34.15 28.47 6.46
C SER A 60 33.74 28.74 5.01
N GLU A 61 32.98 27.86 4.39
CA GLU A 61 32.60 27.96 2.97
C GLU A 61 31.23 28.65 2.76
N ILE A 62 30.43 28.82 3.82
CA ILE A 62 29.16 29.55 3.76
C ILE A 62 29.33 30.89 4.48
N ALA A 63 29.05 31.98 3.76
CA ALA A 63 28.98 33.29 4.38
C ALA A 63 27.92 33.30 5.49
N PRO A 64 28.18 33.91 6.64
CA PRO A 64 27.18 34.02 7.72
C PRO A 64 25.85 34.63 7.27
N SER A 65 25.88 35.51 6.25
CA SER A 65 24.70 36.14 5.65
C SER A 65 23.86 35.22 4.77
N PHE A 66 24.39 34.05 4.39
CA PHE A 66 23.69 33.16 3.45
C PHE A 66 22.27 32.77 3.93
N GLU A 67 22.12 32.43 5.20
CA GLU A 67 20.81 32.06 5.77
C GLU A 67 19.87 33.28 5.81
N GLU A 68 20.41 34.47 6.11
CA GLU A 68 19.64 35.73 6.11
C GLU A 68 19.18 36.13 4.71
N GLU A 69 20.00 35.87 3.69
CA GLU A 69 19.66 36.10 2.28
C GLU A 69 18.71 35.03 1.72
N LEU A 70 18.83 33.79 2.19
CA LEU A 70 18.01 32.66 1.74
C LEU A 70 16.52 32.86 2.06
N ALA A 71 16.21 33.39 3.26
CA ALA A 71 14.84 33.57 3.72
C ALA A 71 14.00 34.50 2.82
N PRO A 72 14.43 35.76 2.48
CA PRO A 72 13.66 36.62 1.58
C PRO A 72 13.60 36.06 0.16
N TRP A 73 14.68 35.42 -0.31
CA TRP A 73 14.69 34.80 -1.64
C TRP A 73 13.65 33.66 -1.71
N LEU A 74 13.61 32.76 -0.71
CA LEU A 74 12.60 31.69 -0.63
C LEU A 74 11.19 32.26 -0.55
N LYS A 75 10.97 33.29 0.25
CA LYS A 75 9.67 33.94 0.40
C LYS A 75 9.14 34.44 -0.96
N ALA A 76 9.98 35.11 -1.75
CA ALA A 76 9.63 35.59 -3.08
C ALA A 76 9.35 34.42 -4.05
N LYS A 77 10.18 33.39 -4.07
CA LYS A 77 10.03 32.23 -4.96
C LYS A 77 8.78 31.41 -4.64
N VAL A 78 8.52 31.17 -3.35
CA VAL A 78 7.32 30.45 -2.88
C VAL A 78 6.06 31.25 -3.24
N ALA A 79 6.03 32.56 -2.95
CA ALA A 79 4.90 33.42 -3.30
C ALA A 79 4.57 33.38 -4.80
N ALA A 80 5.58 33.40 -5.66
CA ALA A 80 5.40 33.27 -7.10
C ALA A 80 4.87 31.88 -7.52
N ALA A 81 5.26 30.81 -6.81
CA ALA A 81 4.87 29.45 -7.14
C ALA A 81 3.46 29.08 -6.65
N VAL A 82 3.08 29.51 -5.44
CA VAL A 82 1.85 29.09 -4.79
C VAL A 82 0.76 30.17 -4.70
N GLY A 83 1.10 31.42 -5.00
CA GLY A 83 0.18 32.56 -4.94
C GLY A 83 -0.45 32.73 -3.56
N GLY A 84 -1.77 32.85 -3.52
CA GLY A 84 -2.54 33.03 -2.30
C GLY A 84 -2.75 31.76 -1.47
N MET A 85 -2.27 30.61 -1.93
CA MET A 85 -2.49 29.33 -1.20
C MET A 85 -1.80 29.29 0.16
N TRP A 86 -0.64 29.94 0.29
CA TRP A 86 0.11 29.99 1.55
C TRP A 86 0.20 31.41 2.10
N LYS A 87 -0.03 31.53 3.40
CA LYS A 87 0.44 32.66 4.19
C LYS A 87 1.73 32.20 4.85
N LEU A 88 2.86 32.60 4.27
CA LEU A 88 4.17 32.07 4.63
C LEU A 88 4.91 33.00 5.59
N GLU A 89 5.36 32.44 6.71
CA GLU A 89 6.36 32.99 7.61
C GLU A 89 7.62 32.14 7.55
N ILE A 90 8.78 32.77 7.52
CA ILE A 90 10.09 32.10 7.51
C ILE A 90 10.90 32.64 8.69
N SER A 91 11.49 31.74 9.46
CA SER A 91 12.40 32.07 10.52
C SER A 91 13.59 31.11 10.60
N SER A 92 14.71 31.55 11.15
CA SER A 92 15.79 30.63 11.49
C SER A 92 15.36 29.70 12.61
N ALA A 93 15.87 28.47 12.58
CA ALA A 93 15.62 27.50 13.64
C ALA A 93 16.23 28.00 14.96
N ALA A 94 15.50 27.81 16.06
CA ALA A 94 15.96 28.12 17.39
C ALA A 94 17.29 27.39 17.72
N VAL A 95 18.07 27.95 18.61
CA VAL A 95 19.43 27.45 18.90
C VAL A 95 19.44 26.01 19.39
N ASP A 96 18.45 25.63 20.18
CA ASP A 96 18.23 24.29 20.71
C ASP A 96 17.79 23.28 19.64
N LEU A 97 16.96 23.71 18.69
CA LEU A 97 16.44 22.87 17.62
C LEU A 97 17.43 22.69 16.44
N ARG A 98 18.26 23.70 16.19
CA ARG A 98 19.17 23.76 15.03
C ARG A 98 20.07 22.53 14.86
N PRO A 99 20.80 22.05 15.89
CA PRO A 99 21.66 20.88 15.75
C PRO A 99 20.90 19.64 15.33
N LYS A 100 19.74 19.38 15.95
CA LYS A 100 18.89 18.23 15.64
C LYS A 100 18.32 18.31 14.23
N LEU A 101 17.93 19.52 13.80
CA LEU A 101 17.43 19.76 12.46
C LEU A 101 18.49 19.48 11.39
N ILE A 102 19.72 19.89 11.62
CA ILE A 102 20.84 19.67 10.69
C ILE A 102 21.26 18.19 10.67
N ALA A 103 21.43 17.56 11.82
CA ALA A 103 21.93 16.20 11.90
C ALA A 103 20.85 15.15 11.61
N GLU A 104 19.68 15.31 12.21
CA GLU A 104 18.69 14.23 12.36
C GLU A 104 17.24 14.68 12.10
N ILE A 105 16.98 15.40 11.01
CA ILE A 105 15.63 15.89 10.67
C ILE A 105 14.56 14.76 10.68
N ASP A 106 14.96 13.51 10.39
CA ASP A 106 14.07 12.34 10.39
C ASP A 106 13.62 11.92 11.80
N SER A 107 14.41 12.25 12.82
CA SER A 107 14.15 11.89 14.21
C SER A 107 13.34 12.95 14.97
N LEU A 108 12.99 14.08 14.32
CA LEU A 108 12.18 15.13 14.95
C LEU A 108 10.82 14.58 15.39
N THR A 109 10.46 14.89 16.62
CA THR A 109 9.17 14.54 17.25
C THR A 109 8.31 15.80 17.44
N ALA A 110 7.05 15.61 17.82
CA ALA A 110 6.16 16.73 18.13
C ALA A 110 6.64 17.54 19.35
N ASP A 111 7.31 16.88 20.31
CA ASP A 111 7.85 17.53 21.51
C ASP A 111 8.99 18.51 21.19
N ASP A 112 9.83 18.16 20.21
CA ASP A 112 10.93 19.02 19.76
C ASP A 112 10.44 20.35 19.15
N ILE A 113 9.20 20.40 18.66
CA ILE A 113 8.64 21.51 17.91
C ILE A 113 7.49 22.22 18.62
N THR A 114 7.30 21.95 19.92
CA THR A 114 6.15 22.47 20.70
C THR A 114 6.00 23.98 20.61
N SER A 115 7.11 24.74 20.63
CA SER A 115 7.11 26.21 20.50
C SER A 115 6.64 26.69 19.11
N ALA A 116 6.81 25.88 18.08
CA ALA A 116 6.42 26.19 16.71
C ALA A 116 4.97 25.79 16.39
N LEU A 117 4.37 24.83 17.12
CA LEU A 117 3.02 24.30 16.86
C LEU A 117 1.93 25.39 16.84
N LYS A 118 2.11 26.48 17.60
CA LYS A 118 1.13 27.58 17.66
C LYS A 118 1.22 28.56 16.49
N LYS A 119 2.22 28.42 15.61
CA LYS A 119 2.50 29.42 14.56
C LYS A 119 1.84 29.14 13.22
N GLY A 120 1.28 27.97 12.99
CA GLY A 120 0.68 27.65 11.70
C GLY A 120 -0.04 26.32 11.64
N ASP A 121 -0.64 26.04 10.49
CA ASP A 121 -1.27 24.76 10.17
C ASP A 121 -0.23 23.74 9.67
N LYS A 122 0.84 24.27 9.05
CA LYS A 122 1.92 23.53 8.42
C LYS A 122 3.26 24.04 8.90
N LEU A 123 4.08 23.16 9.41
CA LEU A 123 5.47 23.47 9.75
C LEU A 123 6.38 22.78 8.74
N ILE A 124 7.20 23.54 8.05
CA ILE A 124 8.20 23.01 7.12
C ILE A 124 9.57 23.26 7.67
N PHE A 125 10.35 22.23 7.84
CA PHE A 125 11.72 22.26 8.31
C PHE A 125 12.63 22.08 7.11
N ALA A 126 13.62 22.98 6.95
CA ALA A 126 14.63 22.89 5.92
C ALA A 126 16.02 22.96 6.53
N ALA A 127 16.87 22.00 6.21
CA ALA A 127 18.23 21.93 6.66
C ALA A 127 19.21 21.87 5.49
N VAL A 128 20.30 22.63 5.59
CA VAL A 128 21.42 22.56 4.65
C VAL A 128 22.65 22.19 5.46
N ARG A 129 23.30 21.07 5.10
CA ARG A 129 24.52 20.62 5.77
C ARG A 129 25.63 20.32 4.76
N ARG A 130 26.89 20.42 5.25
CA ARG A 130 28.07 20.03 4.48
C ARG A 130 28.20 18.50 4.45
N THR A 131 28.64 17.96 3.32
CA THR A 131 29.04 16.56 3.13
C THR A 131 30.36 16.51 2.39
N ASP A 132 31.01 15.35 2.36
CA ASP A 132 32.29 15.17 1.65
C ASP A 132 32.19 15.49 0.16
N GLY A 133 31.00 15.32 -0.45
CA GLY A 133 30.77 15.54 -1.87
C GLY A 133 30.12 16.89 -2.23
N GLY A 134 29.93 17.79 -1.26
CA GLY A 134 29.24 19.07 -1.48
C GLY A 134 28.28 19.42 -0.35
N TRP A 135 27.03 19.63 -0.69
CA TRP A 135 25.97 20.06 0.23
C TRP A 135 24.82 19.07 0.18
N GLN A 136 24.18 18.82 1.31
CA GLN A 136 22.93 18.11 1.38
C GLN A 136 21.83 19.05 1.83
N VAL A 137 20.78 19.15 1.03
CA VAL A 137 19.55 19.87 1.35
C VAL A 137 18.51 18.85 1.79
N ARG A 138 17.87 19.07 2.93
CA ARG A 138 16.82 18.23 3.46
C ARG A 138 15.62 19.08 3.84
N ALA A 139 14.41 18.60 3.55
CA ALA A 139 13.17 19.25 3.98
C ALA A 139 12.16 18.22 4.46
N ARG A 140 11.41 18.57 5.52
CA ARG A 140 10.37 17.72 6.10
C ARG A 140 9.20 18.57 6.57
N GLU A 141 7.98 18.09 6.36
CA GLU A 141 6.77 18.76 6.82
C GLU A 141 6.15 18.04 8.01
N TYR A 142 5.62 18.84 8.94
CA TYR A 142 4.68 18.43 9.98
C TYR A 142 3.34 19.12 9.76
N ASP A 143 2.29 18.34 9.57
CA ASP A 143 0.93 18.85 9.50
C ASP A 143 0.35 18.97 10.91
N VAL A 144 0.20 20.20 11.40
CA VAL A 144 -0.25 20.48 12.77
C VAL A 144 -1.67 20.02 13.02
N ILE A 145 -2.51 20.06 11.99
CA ILE A 145 -3.93 19.71 12.12
C ILE A 145 -4.09 18.21 12.32
N THR A 146 -3.37 17.41 11.53
CA THR A 146 -3.43 15.96 11.63
C THR A 146 -2.45 15.37 12.63
N GLY A 147 -1.44 16.14 13.06
CA GLY A 147 -0.37 15.63 13.93
C GLY A 147 0.60 14.68 13.22
N LEU A 148 0.64 14.69 11.89
CA LEU A 148 1.41 13.73 11.11
C LEU A 148 2.66 14.35 10.50
N TRP A 149 3.76 13.60 10.60
CA TRP A 149 4.98 13.86 9.85
C TRP A 149 4.89 13.28 8.44
N ASN A 150 5.44 14.03 7.49
CA ASN A 150 5.69 13.54 6.13
C ASN A 150 7.12 13.02 5.98
N SER A 151 7.35 12.32 4.86
CA SER A 151 8.67 11.83 4.51
C SER A 151 9.65 12.97 4.30
N THR A 152 10.91 12.78 4.69
CA THR A 152 11.96 13.72 4.41
C THR A 152 12.38 13.68 2.96
N ILE A 153 12.39 14.83 2.32
CA ILE A 153 12.96 15.03 0.99
C ILE A 153 14.44 15.36 1.18
N SER A 154 15.32 14.68 0.47
CA SER A 154 16.78 14.88 0.54
C SER A 154 17.34 15.01 -0.87
N SER A 155 18.26 15.94 -1.07
CA SER A 155 18.96 16.17 -2.33
C SER A 155 20.42 16.55 -2.05
N ASP A 156 21.33 15.90 -2.79
CA ASP A 156 22.76 16.22 -2.72
C ASP A 156 23.12 17.20 -3.84
N VAL A 157 23.87 18.24 -3.47
CA VAL A 157 24.21 19.38 -4.32
C VAL A 157 25.71 19.62 -4.27
N ARG A 158 26.37 19.63 -5.42
CA ARG A 158 27.82 19.83 -5.51
C ARG A 158 28.22 21.30 -5.44
N GLN A 159 27.38 22.20 -5.94
CA GLN A 159 27.67 23.63 -6.10
C GLN A 159 26.82 24.44 -5.14
N LEU A 160 27.45 25.36 -4.41
CA LEU A 160 26.78 26.22 -3.42
C LEU A 160 25.65 27.06 -4.06
N ASP A 161 25.87 27.55 -5.27
CA ASP A 161 24.90 28.39 -5.98
C ASP A 161 23.56 27.68 -6.22
N LEU A 162 23.59 26.36 -6.36
CA LEU A 162 22.40 25.53 -6.57
C LEU A 162 21.65 25.24 -5.26
N VAL A 163 22.26 25.42 -4.10
CA VAL A 163 21.66 25.12 -2.78
C VAL A 163 20.34 25.88 -2.59
N ARG A 164 20.26 27.15 -3.00
CA ARG A 164 19.04 27.95 -2.87
C ARG A 164 17.88 27.31 -3.66
N HIS A 165 18.15 26.88 -4.91
CA HIS A 165 17.16 26.27 -5.80
C HIS A 165 16.72 24.90 -5.31
N GLU A 166 17.65 24.09 -4.84
CA GLU A 166 17.37 22.79 -4.28
C GLU A 166 16.58 22.87 -2.96
N THR A 167 16.88 23.88 -2.12
CA THR A 167 16.09 24.14 -0.91
C THR A 167 14.66 24.48 -1.26
N PHE A 168 14.44 25.35 -2.26
CA PHE A 168 13.09 25.65 -2.75
C PHE A 168 12.39 24.38 -3.27
N ARG A 169 13.08 23.58 -4.09
CA ARG A 169 12.53 22.34 -4.66
C ARG A 169 12.17 21.34 -3.55
N ALA A 170 13.06 21.14 -2.58
CA ALA A 170 12.83 20.23 -1.46
C ALA A 170 11.61 20.65 -0.62
N ILE A 171 11.47 21.95 -0.34
CA ILE A 171 10.33 22.54 0.37
C ILE A 171 9.02 22.29 -0.39
N MET A 172 9.00 22.58 -1.68
CA MET A 172 7.80 22.39 -2.51
C MET A 172 7.40 20.93 -2.62
N THR A 173 8.38 20.02 -2.63
CA THR A 173 8.14 18.58 -2.68
C THR A 173 7.70 18.02 -1.31
N ALA A 174 8.24 18.56 -0.22
CA ALA A 174 7.88 18.16 1.15
C ALA A 174 6.45 18.58 1.52
N PHE A 175 5.92 19.64 0.89
CA PHE A 175 4.57 20.11 1.16
C PHE A 175 3.50 19.08 0.80
N ALA A 176 2.66 18.76 1.75
CA ALA A 176 1.58 17.80 1.65
C ALA A 176 0.21 18.50 1.71
N PRO A 177 -0.49 18.65 0.59
CA PRO A 177 -1.83 19.21 0.57
C PRO A 177 -2.81 18.38 1.41
N LEU A 178 -3.72 19.09 2.07
CA LEU A 178 -4.83 18.50 2.83
C LEU A 178 -6.11 18.55 1.98
N ALA A 179 -6.89 17.50 2.03
CA ALA A 179 -8.16 17.39 1.32
C ALA A 179 -9.28 16.94 2.25
N ARG A 180 -10.52 17.32 1.95
CA ARG A 180 -11.72 16.71 2.52
C ARG A 180 -12.20 15.57 1.64
N VAL A 181 -12.68 14.50 2.26
CA VAL A 181 -13.39 13.43 1.57
C VAL A 181 -14.83 13.85 1.39
N GLU A 182 -15.22 14.15 0.16
CA GLU A 182 -16.61 14.51 -0.20
C GLU A 182 -17.45 13.24 -0.29
N GLU A 183 -16.99 12.30 -1.09
CA GLU A 183 -17.66 11.03 -1.35
C GLU A 183 -16.70 9.87 -1.17
N ALA A 184 -17.21 8.78 -0.60
CA ALA A 184 -16.50 7.51 -0.51
C ALA A 184 -17.50 6.38 -0.75
N GLY A 185 -17.29 5.60 -1.80
CA GLY A 185 -18.12 4.46 -2.16
C GLY A 185 -17.29 3.35 -2.78
N GLY A 186 -17.18 2.22 -2.08
CA GLY A 186 -16.32 1.12 -2.51
C GLY A 186 -14.88 1.57 -2.67
N GLU A 187 -14.31 1.35 -3.86
CA GLU A 187 -12.94 1.77 -4.18
C GLU A 187 -12.81 3.24 -4.65
N ASN A 188 -13.92 3.92 -4.91
CA ASN A 188 -13.88 5.28 -5.45
C ASN A 188 -14.05 6.31 -4.33
N VAL A 189 -13.16 7.30 -4.33
CA VAL A 189 -13.16 8.39 -3.36
C VAL A 189 -12.97 9.72 -4.09
N THR A 190 -13.83 10.69 -3.78
CA THR A 190 -13.72 12.05 -4.30
C THR A 190 -13.19 12.97 -3.21
N LEU A 191 -12.11 13.67 -3.50
CA LEU A 191 -11.44 14.59 -2.59
C LEU A 191 -11.57 16.03 -3.06
N ARG A 192 -11.78 16.96 -2.11
CA ARG A 192 -11.73 18.40 -2.32
C ARG A 192 -10.51 19.00 -1.65
N LEU A 193 -9.59 19.54 -2.45
CA LEU A 193 -8.33 20.11 -1.96
C LEU A 193 -8.54 21.45 -1.28
N ARG A 194 -7.87 21.64 -0.12
CA ARG A 194 -7.81 22.93 0.57
C ARG A 194 -7.04 23.96 -0.29
N ALA A 195 -7.49 25.22 -0.23
CA ALA A 195 -6.89 26.36 -0.92
C ALA A 195 -6.78 26.25 -2.45
N SER A 196 -7.43 25.25 -3.07
CA SER A 196 -7.28 24.97 -4.51
C SER A 196 -7.73 26.11 -5.41
N ALA A 197 -8.68 26.94 -4.97
CA ALA A 197 -9.14 28.12 -5.70
C ALA A 197 -8.13 29.28 -5.69
N LEU A 198 -7.18 29.27 -4.75
CA LEU A 198 -6.16 30.32 -4.60
C LEU A 198 -4.87 30.03 -5.39
N ALA A 199 -4.78 28.88 -6.03
CA ALA A 199 -3.59 28.45 -6.77
C ALA A 199 -3.43 29.20 -8.10
N PRO A 200 -2.23 29.71 -8.42
CA PRO A 200 -1.98 30.40 -9.67
C PRO A 200 -2.22 29.51 -10.88
N GLY A 201 -2.87 30.05 -11.91
CA GLY A 201 -3.11 29.33 -13.17
C GLY A 201 -3.82 28.00 -13.04
N GLY A 202 -4.51 27.79 -11.91
CA GLY A 202 -5.27 26.59 -11.73
C GLY A 202 -4.45 25.33 -11.44
N ARG A 203 -3.16 25.40 -11.08
CA ARG A 203 -2.32 24.23 -10.81
C ARG A 203 -2.72 23.53 -9.52
N ILE A 204 -2.68 22.20 -9.53
CA ILE A 204 -2.78 21.40 -8.31
C ILE A 204 -1.36 21.16 -7.80
N LEU A 205 -1.08 21.55 -6.55
CA LEU A 205 0.20 21.26 -5.90
C LEU A 205 0.22 19.81 -5.40
N LEU A 206 0.25 18.88 -6.33
CA LEU A 206 0.47 17.47 -6.06
C LEU A 206 1.70 17.03 -6.82
N SER A 207 2.67 16.47 -6.13
CA SER A 207 3.82 15.84 -6.76
C SER A 207 3.36 14.65 -7.63
N ASP A 208 4.16 14.33 -8.65
CA ASP A 208 3.89 13.15 -9.45
C ASP A 208 3.97 11.89 -8.57
N GLY A 209 2.99 11.01 -8.75
CA GLY A 209 2.85 9.82 -7.92
C GLY A 209 2.39 10.07 -6.47
N ALA A 210 2.02 11.30 -6.09
CA ALA A 210 1.46 11.57 -4.78
C ALA A 210 0.26 10.66 -4.48
N VAL A 211 0.20 10.18 -3.25
CA VAL A 211 -0.93 9.42 -2.71
C VAL A 211 -1.50 10.15 -1.51
N PHE A 212 -2.77 9.90 -1.19
CA PHE A 212 -3.37 10.43 0.02
C PHE A 212 -3.56 9.35 1.07
N ARG A 213 -3.31 9.72 2.32
CA ARG A 213 -3.61 8.93 3.51
C ARG A 213 -4.91 9.44 4.11
N PRO A 214 -5.98 8.63 4.17
CA PRO A 214 -7.22 9.06 4.81
C PRO A 214 -7.04 9.12 6.32
N VAL A 215 -7.59 10.18 6.91
CA VAL A 215 -7.54 10.46 8.35
C VAL A 215 -8.93 10.89 8.85
N LEU A 216 -9.25 10.50 10.07
CA LEU A 216 -10.42 10.96 10.80
C LEU A 216 -9.96 12.02 11.79
N VAL A 217 -10.43 13.25 11.62
CA VAL A 217 -10.06 14.39 12.45
C VAL A 217 -11.19 14.70 13.41
N GLU A 218 -10.89 14.76 14.71
CA GLU A 218 -11.87 15.12 15.72
C GLU A 218 -12.22 16.61 15.65
N SER A 219 -13.50 16.92 15.82
CA SER A 219 -14.01 18.28 15.92
C SER A 219 -15.00 18.41 17.08
N ASP A 220 -15.13 19.62 17.59
CA ASP A 220 -16.15 19.96 18.57
C ASP A 220 -17.55 19.96 17.93
N PRO A 221 -18.65 20.12 18.72
CA PRO A 221 -20.01 20.19 18.19
C PRO A 221 -20.24 21.34 17.19
N ASN A 222 -19.41 22.38 17.21
CA ASN A 222 -19.46 23.51 16.27
C ASN A 222 -18.63 23.24 15.00
N GLY A 223 -18.00 22.07 14.88
CA GLY A 223 -17.17 21.70 13.75
C GLY A 223 -15.74 22.26 13.77
N VAL A 224 -15.33 22.86 14.91
CA VAL A 224 -13.96 23.34 15.09
C VAL A 224 -13.04 22.15 15.35
N VAL A 225 -12.05 22.00 14.52
CA VAL A 225 -11.09 20.89 14.57
C VAL A 225 -10.15 21.04 15.76
N THR A 226 -9.90 19.94 16.46
CA THR A 226 -8.86 19.86 17.50
C THR A 226 -7.52 19.47 16.87
N PRO A 227 -6.54 20.39 16.79
CA PRO A 227 -5.26 20.09 16.18
C PRO A 227 -4.55 18.92 16.87
N GLY A 228 -3.87 18.10 16.08
CA GLY A 228 -3.09 16.95 16.56
C GLY A 228 -3.95 15.73 16.98
N LYS A 229 -5.29 15.82 16.90
CA LYS A 229 -6.20 14.71 17.20
C LYS A 229 -6.79 14.13 15.93
N ALA A 230 -5.93 13.52 15.13
CA ALA A 230 -6.38 12.77 13.96
C ALA A 230 -6.01 11.28 14.11
N THR A 231 -6.94 10.43 13.70
CA THR A 231 -6.72 8.99 13.61
C THR A 231 -6.47 8.60 12.17
N LEU A 232 -5.28 8.09 11.88
CA LEU A 232 -4.93 7.57 10.57
C LEU A 232 -5.71 6.28 10.30
N ILE A 233 -6.33 6.18 9.12
CA ILE A 233 -6.88 4.91 8.64
C ILE A 233 -5.71 4.10 8.09
N GLY A 234 -5.19 3.18 8.91
CA GLY A 234 -3.99 2.40 8.60
C GLY A 234 -4.14 1.54 7.34
N LEU A 235 -3.02 1.25 6.66
CA LEU A 235 -2.97 0.38 5.49
C LEU A 235 -4.00 0.73 4.41
N THR A 236 -4.30 2.03 4.27
CA THR A 236 -5.26 2.57 3.31
C THR A 236 -4.67 3.77 2.61
N TYR A 237 -4.69 3.75 1.28
CA TYR A 237 -4.14 4.79 0.43
C TYR A 237 -5.12 5.15 -0.68
N LEU A 238 -5.18 6.43 -1.03
CA LEU A 238 -6.01 6.95 -2.11
C LEU A 238 -5.09 7.43 -3.22
N THR A 239 -5.10 6.73 -4.35
CA THR A 239 -4.27 7.07 -5.52
C THR A 239 -5.08 7.92 -6.48
N PRO A 240 -4.65 9.15 -6.81
CA PRO A 240 -5.32 10.00 -7.78
C PRO A 240 -5.39 9.35 -9.17
N VAL A 241 -6.60 9.24 -9.72
CA VAL A 241 -6.86 8.77 -11.08
C VAL A 241 -7.29 9.90 -12.01
N ASP A 242 -7.90 10.95 -11.45
CA ASP A 242 -8.28 12.15 -12.17
C ASP A 242 -7.99 13.37 -11.28
N LYS A 243 -7.19 14.30 -11.79
CA LYS A 243 -6.80 15.54 -11.12
C LYS A 243 -7.59 16.74 -11.64
N SER A 244 -8.82 16.53 -12.11
CA SER A 244 -9.69 17.61 -12.56
C SER A 244 -10.18 18.44 -11.38
N ARG A 245 -10.05 19.76 -11.52
CA ARG A 245 -10.46 20.70 -10.47
C ARG A 245 -11.97 20.91 -10.43
N PRO A 246 -12.50 21.23 -9.28
CA PRO A 246 -11.91 21.41 -7.94
C PRO A 246 -11.74 20.11 -7.17
N LEU A 247 -12.15 19.00 -7.75
CA LEU A 247 -12.20 17.69 -7.13
C LEU A 247 -11.11 16.79 -7.70
N VAL A 248 -10.53 15.94 -6.85
CA VAL A 248 -9.59 14.90 -7.24
C VAL A 248 -10.28 13.56 -7.03
N LYS A 249 -10.44 12.79 -8.12
CA LYS A 249 -10.97 11.44 -8.02
C LYS A 249 -9.82 10.48 -7.74
N CYS A 250 -10.01 9.63 -6.74
CA CYS A 250 -9.02 8.68 -6.28
C CYS A 250 -9.57 7.26 -6.31
N ARG A 251 -8.67 6.29 -6.54
CA ARG A 251 -8.93 4.89 -6.24
C ARG A 251 -8.38 4.56 -4.86
N MET A 252 -9.20 3.95 -4.01
CA MET A 252 -8.80 3.48 -2.69
C MET A 252 -8.18 2.09 -2.79
N GLN A 253 -7.04 1.93 -2.15
CA GLN A 253 -6.36 0.65 -1.93
C GLN A 253 -6.24 0.45 -0.43
N THR A 254 -6.76 -0.67 0.08
CA THR A 254 -6.83 -0.92 1.51
C THR A 254 -6.63 -2.40 1.83
N ALA A 255 -6.07 -2.68 3.01
CA ALA A 255 -6.03 -4.02 3.60
C ALA A 255 -7.25 -4.32 4.50
N LEU A 256 -8.10 -3.32 4.74
CA LEU A 256 -9.25 -3.45 5.61
C LEU A 256 -10.47 -3.94 4.84
N SER A 257 -11.30 -4.73 5.50
CA SER A 257 -12.59 -5.20 4.96
C SER A 257 -13.74 -4.30 5.42
N GLY A 258 -14.81 -4.25 4.64
CA GLY A 258 -16.02 -3.48 4.97
C GLY A 258 -15.91 -1.99 4.63
N THR A 259 -16.64 -1.15 5.36
CA THR A 259 -16.66 0.30 5.17
C THR A 259 -15.41 0.93 5.79
N VAL A 260 -14.40 1.18 4.97
CA VAL A 260 -13.08 1.67 5.40
C VAL A 260 -13.13 3.14 5.83
N ILE A 261 -13.74 4.00 5.00
CA ILE A 261 -13.98 5.40 5.33
C ILE A 261 -15.41 5.51 5.85
N PRO A 262 -15.61 5.78 7.15
CA PRO A 262 -16.96 5.81 7.74
C PRO A 262 -17.82 6.90 7.11
N ALA A 263 -19.14 6.80 7.29
CA ALA A 263 -20.06 7.85 6.92
C ALA A 263 -19.72 9.16 7.65
N TYR A 264 -20.23 10.28 7.11
CA TYR A 264 -20.06 11.59 7.75
C TYR A 264 -20.60 11.59 9.18
N HIS A 265 -19.83 12.16 10.07
CA HIS A 265 -20.23 12.40 11.46
C HIS A 265 -19.82 13.83 11.87
N PRO A 266 -20.67 14.63 12.51
CA PRO A 266 -20.36 16.02 12.84
C PRO A 266 -19.08 16.21 13.66
N GLN A 267 -18.79 15.29 14.58
CA GLN A 267 -17.59 15.33 15.45
C GLN A 267 -16.39 14.58 14.88
N ARG A 268 -16.52 13.97 13.68
CA ARG A 268 -15.42 13.26 12.99
C ARG A 268 -15.42 13.62 11.51
N GLN A 269 -14.58 14.56 11.17
CA GLN A 269 -14.39 14.97 9.79
C GLN A 269 -13.47 13.98 9.06
N ARG A 270 -13.82 13.66 7.82
CA ARG A 270 -13.07 12.76 6.95
C ARG A 270 -12.14 13.57 6.09
N TRP A 271 -10.85 13.45 6.33
CA TRP A 271 -9.85 14.19 5.56
C TRP A 271 -8.86 13.23 4.93
N ALA A 272 -7.98 13.75 4.10
CA ALA A 272 -6.90 13.01 3.49
C ALA A 272 -5.67 13.91 3.35
N LEU A 273 -4.52 13.44 3.83
CA LEU A 273 -3.24 14.12 3.73
C LEU A 273 -2.43 13.54 2.59
N ALA A 274 -2.00 14.37 1.66
CA ALA A 274 -1.12 13.92 0.58
C ALA A 274 0.25 13.53 1.12
N VAL A 275 0.89 12.55 0.48
CA VAL A 275 2.25 12.12 0.76
C VAL A 275 3.00 12.02 -0.55
N ALA A 276 4.18 12.63 -0.61
CA ALA A 276 5.07 12.45 -1.73
C ALA A 276 5.70 11.05 -1.65
N PRO A 277 5.68 10.26 -2.73
CA PRO A 277 6.38 8.99 -2.76
C PRO A 277 7.89 9.22 -2.69
N SER A 278 8.58 8.32 -2.02
CA SER A 278 10.04 8.26 -2.03
C SER A 278 10.47 6.97 -2.70
N SER A 279 11.50 7.04 -3.54
CA SER A 279 12.08 5.86 -4.21
C SER A 279 13.00 5.02 -3.31
N LYS A 280 12.93 5.19 -1.98
CA LYS A 280 13.76 4.44 -1.05
C LYS A 280 13.20 3.04 -0.80
N ALA A 281 14.09 2.09 -0.52
CA ALA A 281 13.70 0.78 -0.02
C ALA A 281 12.99 0.90 1.33
N ILE A 282 12.08 -0.03 1.59
CA ILE A 282 11.31 -0.11 2.83
C ILE A 282 11.60 -1.45 3.50
N ARG A 283 11.86 -1.44 4.79
CA ARG A 283 11.93 -2.66 5.59
C ARG A 283 10.52 -3.04 6.05
N LEU A 284 10.02 -4.19 5.59
CA LEU A 284 8.78 -4.77 6.10
C LEU A 284 9.11 -5.76 7.20
N ARG A 285 8.52 -5.57 8.37
CA ARG A 285 8.63 -6.48 9.51
C ARG A 285 7.28 -7.12 9.80
N LEU A 286 7.22 -8.45 9.71
CA LEU A 286 6.03 -9.23 10.03
C LEU A 286 6.08 -9.70 11.48
N VAL A 287 4.99 -9.48 12.20
CA VAL A 287 4.84 -9.93 13.58
C VAL A 287 3.47 -10.59 13.76
N THR A 288 3.39 -11.51 14.72
CA THR A 288 2.11 -12.08 15.13
C THR A 288 1.23 -10.99 15.75
N ARG A 289 -0.07 -11.04 15.50
CA ARG A 289 -1.02 -10.05 16.06
C ARG A 289 -1.18 -10.23 17.58
N ALA A 290 -1.03 -11.46 18.09
CA ALA A 290 -1.32 -11.80 19.47
C ALA A 290 -0.24 -11.31 20.45
N ASP A 291 1.03 -11.51 20.09
CA ASP A 291 2.17 -11.36 21.00
C ASP A 291 3.33 -10.55 20.41
N ALA A 292 3.14 -10.00 19.22
CA ALA A 292 4.13 -9.23 18.46
C ALA A 292 5.45 -9.98 18.20
N GLU A 293 5.44 -11.32 18.23
CA GLU A 293 6.61 -12.11 17.89
C GLU A 293 6.93 -12.07 16.38
N PRO A 294 8.20 -12.03 15.98
CA PRO A 294 8.59 -12.03 14.58
C PRO A 294 8.19 -13.33 13.88
N ILE A 295 7.81 -13.22 12.59
CA ILE A 295 7.41 -14.36 11.76
C ILE A 295 8.46 -14.60 10.69
N GLU A 296 9.23 -15.69 10.85
CA GLU A 296 10.27 -16.12 9.90
C GLU A 296 9.67 -16.94 8.74
N GLY A 297 10.32 -16.90 7.57
CA GLY A 297 10.05 -17.80 6.44
C GLY A 297 8.81 -17.46 5.62
N CYS A 298 8.16 -16.33 5.87
CA CYS A 298 7.05 -15.88 5.03
C CYS A 298 7.55 -15.41 3.67
N GLN A 299 6.99 -15.93 2.60
CA GLN A 299 7.20 -15.43 1.26
C GLN A 299 6.46 -14.11 1.07
N VAL A 300 7.14 -13.11 0.54
CA VAL A 300 6.60 -11.78 0.24
C VAL A 300 6.61 -11.55 -1.26
N VAL A 301 5.44 -11.25 -1.83
CA VAL A 301 5.24 -11.12 -3.27
C VAL A 301 4.59 -9.77 -3.57
N ALA A 302 5.10 -9.03 -4.55
CA ALA A 302 4.41 -7.86 -5.08
C ALA A 302 3.41 -8.29 -6.16
N LEU A 303 2.18 -7.78 -6.08
CA LEU A 303 1.13 -8.01 -7.05
C LEU A 303 0.95 -6.79 -7.95
N GLU A 304 1.01 -7.00 -9.26
CA GLU A 304 0.62 -6.01 -10.26
C GLU A 304 -0.78 -6.35 -10.75
N LEU A 305 -1.77 -5.57 -10.30
CA LEU A 305 -3.15 -5.73 -10.79
C LEU A 305 -3.23 -5.22 -12.23
N SER A 306 -3.70 -6.07 -13.13
CA SER A 306 -3.99 -5.64 -14.50
C SER A 306 -5.20 -4.68 -14.49
N PRO A 307 -5.11 -3.53 -15.18
CA PRO A 307 -6.24 -2.62 -15.32
C PRO A 307 -7.47 -3.27 -15.98
N ALA A 308 -7.26 -4.32 -16.77
CA ALA A 308 -8.29 -5.06 -17.50
C ALA A 308 -8.90 -6.24 -16.71
N GLY A 309 -8.58 -6.39 -15.42
CA GLY A 309 -9.14 -7.49 -14.60
C GLY A 309 -8.55 -8.87 -14.88
N GLY A 310 -7.39 -8.96 -15.51
CA GLY A 310 -6.65 -10.20 -15.76
C GLY A 310 -5.88 -10.71 -14.54
N THR A 311 -5.18 -11.84 -14.71
CA THR A 311 -4.31 -12.42 -13.69
C THR A 311 -3.26 -11.42 -13.26
N ALA A 312 -3.11 -11.23 -11.95
CA ALA A 312 -2.07 -10.35 -11.39
C ALA A 312 -0.68 -10.91 -11.74
N LYS A 313 0.21 -10.06 -12.23
CA LYS A 313 1.63 -10.43 -12.36
C LYS A 313 2.25 -10.43 -10.98
N GLU A 314 2.89 -11.53 -10.64
CA GLU A 314 3.57 -11.71 -9.37
C GLU A 314 5.07 -11.47 -9.51
N THR A 315 5.65 -10.73 -8.55
CA THR A 315 7.09 -10.54 -8.44
C THR A 315 7.52 -10.92 -7.03
N ALA A 316 8.33 -11.96 -6.88
CA ALA A 316 8.87 -12.35 -5.59
C ALA A 316 9.81 -11.26 -5.06
N LEU A 317 9.60 -10.84 -3.82
CA LEU A 317 10.42 -9.84 -3.14
C LEU A 317 11.40 -10.47 -2.15
N GLY A 318 11.14 -11.68 -1.68
CA GLY A 318 11.98 -12.44 -0.78
C GLY A 318 11.21 -13.19 0.28
N HIS A 319 11.93 -13.63 1.32
CA HIS A 319 11.37 -14.28 2.50
C HIS A 319 11.78 -13.51 3.75
N THR A 320 10.91 -13.51 4.76
CA THR A 320 11.25 -12.91 6.05
C THR A 320 12.33 -13.71 6.76
N ASP A 321 13.26 -12.99 7.37
CA ASP A 321 14.35 -13.54 8.19
C ASP A 321 13.87 -13.88 9.61
N ARG A 322 14.81 -14.29 10.50
CA ARG A 322 14.54 -14.61 11.92
C ARG A 322 13.98 -13.44 12.73
N ARG A 323 14.13 -12.20 12.24
CA ARG A 323 13.56 -11.01 12.85
C ARG A 323 12.19 -10.67 12.26
N GLY A 324 11.71 -11.51 11.34
CA GLY A 324 10.48 -11.26 10.58
C GLY A 324 10.65 -10.17 9.51
N GLU A 325 11.88 -9.82 9.13
CA GLU A 325 12.17 -8.69 8.27
C GLU A 325 12.43 -9.13 6.83
N VAL A 326 11.98 -8.32 5.88
CA VAL A 326 12.29 -8.41 4.45
C VAL A 326 12.43 -7.00 3.89
N GLU A 327 13.40 -6.80 3.01
CA GLU A 327 13.57 -5.53 2.32
C GLU A 327 12.71 -5.49 1.05
N LEU A 328 11.85 -4.48 0.98
CA LEU A 328 11.09 -4.16 -0.22
C LEU A 328 11.93 -3.18 -1.05
N PRO A 329 12.44 -3.57 -2.22
CA PRO A 329 13.29 -2.69 -3.03
C PRO A 329 12.51 -1.45 -3.46
N ALA A 330 13.25 -0.39 -3.81
CA ALA A 330 12.67 0.81 -4.40
C ALA A 330 11.81 0.48 -5.63
N ASP A 331 10.68 1.18 -5.77
CA ASP A 331 9.75 1.01 -6.88
C ASP A 331 9.29 2.38 -7.38
N SER A 332 9.01 2.48 -8.67
CA SER A 332 8.44 3.67 -9.29
C SER A 332 6.95 3.86 -8.99
N ARG A 333 6.26 2.80 -8.58
CA ARG A 333 4.84 2.85 -8.23
C ARG A 333 4.63 3.49 -6.86
N PRO A 334 3.71 4.44 -6.74
CA PRO A 334 3.47 5.14 -5.48
C PRO A 334 2.88 4.22 -4.41
N VAL A 335 2.08 3.23 -4.79
CA VAL A 335 1.53 2.20 -3.91
C VAL A 335 1.76 0.83 -4.53
N ARG A 336 2.29 -0.09 -3.75
CA ARG A 336 2.53 -1.48 -4.12
C ARG A 336 1.60 -2.37 -3.31
N LEU A 337 0.87 -3.24 -3.98
CA LEU A 337 0.11 -4.30 -3.29
C LEU A 337 1.07 -5.45 -2.99
N VAL A 338 1.20 -5.78 -1.71
CA VAL A 338 2.08 -6.84 -1.22
C VAL A 338 1.23 -7.97 -0.67
N GLU A 339 1.50 -9.19 -1.11
CA GLU A 339 0.89 -10.40 -0.59
C GLU A 339 1.91 -11.17 0.24
N ILE A 340 1.51 -11.60 1.43
CA ILE A 340 2.31 -12.36 2.36
C ILE A 340 1.77 -13.79 2.39
N ARG A 341 2.63 -14.76 2.12
CA ARG A 341 2.29 -16.18 2.06
C ARG A 341 3.16 -16.98 3.03
N HIS A 342 2.58 -18.02 3.58
CA HIS A 342 3.33 -19.03 4.34
C HIS A 342 2.75 -20.41 4.10
N GLY A 343 3.60 -21.38 3.73
CA GLY A 343 3.15 -22.75 3.45
C GLY A 343 2.10 -22.86 2.32
N GLY A 344 2.12 -21.94 1.34
CA GLY A 344 1.12 -21.89 0.26
C GLY A 344 -0.19 -21.14 0.61
N GLU A 345 -0.36 -20.70 1.86
CA GLU A 345 -1.51 -19.92 2.30
C GLU A 345 -1.22 -18.42 2.28
N VAL A 346 -2.20 -17.63 1.84
CA VAL A 346 -2.14 -16.16 1.89
C VAL A 346 -2.54 -15.70 3.29
N LEU A 347 -1.59 -15.12 4.01
CA LEU A 347 -1.80 -14.57 5.35
C LEU A 347 -2.39 -13.17 5.32
N ALA A 348 -1.91 -12.35 4.38
CA ALA A 348 -2.38 -10.97 4.23
C ALA A 348 -2.12 -10.44 2.82
N ARG A 349 -2.95 -9.46 2.40
CA ARG A 349 -2.73 -8.60 1.23
C ARG A 349 -2.80 -7.16 1.69
N VAL A 350 -1.71 -6.43 1.55
CA VAL A 350 -1.60 -5.07 2.08
C VAL A 350 -1.03 -4.10 1.05
N PRO A 351 -1.64 -2.93 0.88
CA PRO A 351 -1.02 -1.86 0.12
C PRO A 351 0.09 -1.21 0.97
N ILE A 352 1.23 -0.95 0.36
CA ILE A 352 2.36 -0.25 0.98
C ILE A 352 2.74 0.91 0.07
N ALA A 353 2.69 2.13 0.61
CA ALA A 353 3.12 3.31 -0.13
C ALA A 353 4.63 3.49 -0.02
N ALA A 354 5.27 3.74 -1.16
CA ALA A 354 6.70 3.92 -1.25
C ALA A 354 7.19 5.10 -0.39
N GLY A 355 8.21 4.87 0.43
CA GLY A 355 8.94 5.93 1.14
C GLY A 355 8.21 6.67 2.25
N MET A 356 7.06 6.16 2.72
CA MET A 356 6.34 6.78 3.86
C MET A 356 7.05 6.57 5.19
N ALA A 357 7.72 5.44 5.34
CA ALA A 357 8.55 5.10 6.49
C ALA A 357 9.71 4.23 6.02
N SER A 358 10.82 4.28 6.73
CA SER A 358 11.94 3.36 6.47
C SER A 358 11.61 1.92 6.89
N GLU A 359 10.67 1.77 7.82
CA GLU A 359 10.22 0.48 8.34
C GLU A 359 8.69 0.47 8.50
N VAL A 360 8.07 -0.64 8.12
CA VAL A 360 6.64 -0.90 8.28
C VAL A 360 6.48 -2.20 9.06
N THR A 361 5.94 -2.14 10.26
CA THR A 361 5.58 -3.33 11.05
C THR A 361 4.14 -3.72 10.75
N LEU A 362 3.94 -4.97 10.33
CA LEU A 362 2.64 -5.51 9.97
C LEU A 362 2.27 -6.66 10.91
N PRO A 363 1.25 -6.49 11.78
CA PRO A 363 0.71 -7.58 12.57
C PRO A 363 -0.19 -8.48 11.70
N VAL A 364 0.14 -9.76 11.63
CA VAL A 364 -0.59 -10.78 10.84
C VAL A 364 -1.19 -11.82 11.79
N ASP A 365 -2.34 -12.35 11.43
CA ASP A 365 -2.91 -13.48 12.13
C ASP A 365 -2.16 -14.75 11.70
N PHE A 366 -1.21 -15.15 12.52
CA PHE A 366 -0.32 -16.27 12.28
C PHE A 366 -0.47 -17.32 13.39
N ASP A 367 -1.11 -18.42 13.05
CA ASP A 367 -1.27 -19.56 13.97
C ASP A 367 -0.20 -20.62 13.69
N ARG A 368 0.92 -20.55 14.44
CA ARG A 368 2.03 -21.51 14.34
C ARG A 368 1.56 -22.95 14.60
N LYS A 369 0.62 -23.15 15.52
CA LYS A 369 0.12 -24.48 15.85
C LYS A 369 -0.67 -25.06 14.69
N ARG A 370 -1.53 -24.25 14.08
CA ARG A 370 -2.27 -24.63 12.88
C ARG A 370 -1.35 -25.03 11.74
N LEU A 371 -0.35 -24.20 11.43
CA LEU A 371 0.61 -24.46 10.34
C LEU A 371 1.45 -25.72 10.59
N ALA A 372 1.88 -25.94 11.83
CA ALA A 372 2.58 -27.17 12.21
C ALA A 372 1.69 -28.40 12.00
N LEU A 373 0.41 -28.32 12.34
CA LEU A 373 -0.56 -29.39 12.09
C LEU A 373 -0.82 -29.64 10.61
N GLU A 374 -0.98 -28.58 9.81
CA GLU A 374 -1.16 -28.68 8.36
C GLU A 374 0.07 -29.31 7.68
N THR A 375 1.28 -28.93 8.11
CA THR A 375 2.52 -29.52 7.61
C THR A 375 2.61 -31.00 7.99
N ALA A 376 2.30 -31.35 9.23
CA ALA A 376 2.31 -32.74 9.69
C ALA A 376 1.27 -33.60 8.95
N LEU A 377 0.09 -33.05 8.63
CA LEU A 377 -0.93 -33.74 7.82
C LEU A 377 -0.47 -33.90 6.37
N SER A 378 0.21 -32.93 5.78
CA SER A 378 0.78 -33.06 4.44
C SER A 378 1.84 -34.15 4.38
N GLN A 379 2.78 -34.16 5.33
CA GLN A 379 3.79 -35.21 5.44
C GLN A 379 3.14 -36.61 5.59
N LEU A 380 2.09 -36.72 6.39
CA LEU A 380 1.36 -37.97 6.53
C LEU A 380 0.70 -38.41 5.22
N ALA A 381 0.18 -37.46 4.43
CA ALA A 381 -0.37 -37.75 3.11
C ALA A 381 0.71 -38.23 2.12
N ASP A 382 1.88 -37.62 2.12
CA ASP A 382 3.00 -38.03 1.29
C ASP A 382 3.52 -39.42 1.66
N ASP A 383 3.68 -39.69 2.97
CA ASP A 383 4.03 -41.03 3.48
C ASP A 383 3.01 -42.10 3.04
N LEU A 384 1.72 -41.72 3.02
CA LEU A 384 0.64 -42.62 2.58
C LEU A 384 0.69 -42.92 1.07
N ILE A 385 0.98 -41.90 0.25
CA ILE A 385 1.15 -42.05 -1.20
C ILE A 385 2.35 -42.97 -1.47
N ASP A 386 3.48 -42.76 -0.81
CA ASP A 386 4.66 -43.58 -0.93
C ASP A 386 4.40 -45.04 -0.55
N LEU A 387 3.71 -45.26 0.57
CA LEU A 387 3.33 -46.60 1.01
C LEU A 387 2.45 -47.31 -0.02
N THR A 388 1.44 -46.56 -0.56
CA THR A 388 0.55 -47.09 -1.58
C THR A 388 1.32 -47.51 -2.83
N ALA A 389 2.20 -46.65 -3.35
CA ALA A 389 3.00 -46.93 -4.52
C ALA A 389 3.91 -48.15 -4.34
N ARG A 390 4.57 -48.27 -3.17
CA ARG A 390 5.42 -49.45 -2.85
C ARG A 390 4.60 -50.74 -2.82
N ARG A 391 3.41 -50.73 -2.21
CA ARG A 391 2.51 -51.90 -2.19
C ARG A 391 2.02 -52.29 -3.56
N GLU A 392 1.66 -51.34 -4.41
CA GLU A 392 1.25 -51.58 -5.78
C GLU A 392 2.38 -52.22 -6.60
N VAL A 393 3.61 -51.69 -6.52
CA VAL A 393 4.77 -52.26 -7.20
C VAL A 393 5.08 -53.68 -6.75
N LEU A 394 5.05 -53.94 -5.43
CA LEU A 394 5.27 -55.30 -4.93
C LEU A 394 4.15 -56.25 -5.35
N SER A 395 2.88 -55.81 -5.31
CA SER A 395 1.73 -56.61 -5.75
C SER A 395 1.80 -56.94 -7.26
N ALA A 396 2.28 -56.00 -8.09
CA ALA A 396 2.51 -56.26 -9.51
C ALA A 396 3.64 -57.26 -9.73
N ARG A 397 4.75 -57.18 -8.97
CA ARG A 397 5.86 -58.12 -9.03
C ARG A 397 5.46 -59.53 -8.58
N ILE A 398 4.65 -59.63 -7.51
CA ILE A 398 4.10 -60.90 -7.04
C ILE A 398 3.30 -61.57 -8.17
N ARG A 399 2.36 -60.83 -8.76
CA ARG A 399 1.54 -61.36 -9.87
C ARG A 399 2.39 -61.83 -11.07
N ALA A 400 3.43 -61.06 -11.43
CA ALA A 400 4.36 -61.43 -12.51
C ALA A 400 5.17 -62.70 -12.17
N ALA A 401 5.64 -62.83 -10.92
CA ALA A 401 6.34 -64.05 -10.46
C ALA A 401 5.44 -65.28 -10.46
N GLU A 402 4.17 -65.13 -10.01
CA GLU A 402 3.14 -66.20 -10.06
C GLU A 402 2.84 -66.65 -11.49
N GLN A 403 2.64 -65.71 -12.39
CA GLN A 403 2.41 -66.00 -13.82
C GLN A 403 3.62 -66.67 -14.49
N GLY A 404 4.85 -66.32 -14.04
CA GLY A 404 6.10 -66.90 -14.51
C GLY A 404 6.47 -68.24 -13.85
N GLY A 405 5.63 -68.81 -12.98
CA GLY A 405 5.88 -70.08 -12.27
C GLY A 405 7.00 -70.02 -11.21
N LYS A 406 7.38 -68.81 -10.77
CA LYS A 406 8.46 -68.59 -9.80
C LYS A 406 7.89 -68.50 -8.35
N SER A 407 7.53 -69.63 -7.79
CA SER A 407 6.84 -69.72 -6.47
C SER A 407 7.67 -69.13 -5.30
N ASP A 408 9.00 -69.37 -5.33
CA ASP A 408 9.91 -68.92 -4.22
C ASP A 408 10.11 -67.40 -4.25
N ASP A 409 10.24 -66.84 -5.45
CA ASP A 409 10.32 -65.37 -5.64
C ASP A 409 9.00 -64.72 -5.17
N ALA A 410 7.84 -65.29 -5.52
CA ALA A 410 6.56 -64.79 -5.08
C ALA A 410 6.38 -64.88 -3.57
N ALA A 411 6.87 -65.93 -2.93
CA ALA A 411 6.83 -66.07 -1.45
C ALA A 411 7.68 -65.00 -0.76
N THR A 412 8.89 -64.77 -1.26
CA THR A 412 9.80 -63.71 -0.77
C THR A 412 9.22 -62.31 -0.91
N LEU A 413 8.61 -62.02 -2.07
CA LEU A 413 7.97 -60.70 -2.28
C LEU A 413 6.74 -60.51 -1.42
N ARG A 414 5.95 -61.58 -1.14
CA ARG A 414 4.83 -61.50 -0.19
C ARG A 414 5.29 -61.26 1.25
N GLN A 415 6.44 -61.80 1.64
CA GLN A 415 7.05 -61.47 2.95
C GLN A 415 7.49 -60.03 3.00
N GLN A 416 8.16 -59.49 1.98
CA GLN A 416 8.47 -58.06 1.89
C GLN A 416 7.23 -57.17 1.96
N LEU A 417 6.16 -57.57 1.29
CA LEU A 417 4.88 -56.81 1.37
C LEU A 417 4.29 -56.76 2.76
N ARG A 418 4.43 -57.84 3.55
CA ARG A 418 4.00 -57.87 4.97
C ARG A 418 4.91 -57.02 5.88
N GLU A 419 6.20 -56.98 5.59
CA GLU A 419 7.17 -56.20 6.37
C GLU A 419 7.01 -54.68 6.12
N ILE A 420 6.51 -54.25 4.93
CA ILE A 420 6.24 -52.84 4.59
C ILE A 420 4.92 -52.34 5.20
N ASP A 421 4.14 -53.16 5.89
CA ASP A 421 2.85 -52.76 6.44
C ASP A 421 2.99 -51.72 7.58
N GLY A 422 3.17 -50.45 7.17
CA GLY A 422 3.23 -49.27 8.05
C GLY A 422 1.88 -48.65 8.40
N THR A 423 0.76 -49.30 8.02
CA THR A 423 -0.59 -48.75 8.21
C THR A 423 -0.91 -48.46 9.69
N ASP A 424 -0.47 -49.28 10.63
CA ASP A 424 -0.70 -49.05 12.05
C ASP A 424 0.12 -47.88 12.59
N THR A 425 1.33 -47.69 12.06
CA THR A 425 2.15 -46.52 12.38
C THR A 425 1.49 -45.22 11.86
N LEU A 426 0.98 -45.25 10.64
CA LEU A 426 0.28 -44.06 10.06
C LEU A 426 -1.02 -43.77 10.83
N LEU A 427 -1.79 -44.77 11.26
CA LEU A 427 -2.98 -44.61 12.12
C LEU A 427 -2.61 -43.99 13.48
N SER A 428 -1.57 -44.50 14.12
CA SER A 428 -1.11 -43.94 15.39
C SER A 428 -0.70 -42.46 15.28
N ARG A 429 0.01 -42.10 14.19
CA ARG A 429 0.37 -40.72 13.91
C ARG A 429 -0.88 -39.86 13.63
N LEU A 430 -1.85 -40.39 12.88
CA LEU A 430 -3.12 -39.72 12.59
C LEU A 430 -3.93 -39.43 13.85
N ASP A 431 -4.00 -40.42 14.78
CA ASP A 431 -4.73 -40.27 16.07
C ASP A 431 -4.08 -39.20 16.95
N LYS A 432 -2.74 -39.15 17.01
CA LYS A 432 -2.04 -38.08 17.70
C LYS A 432 -2.33 -36.69 17.10
N LEU A 433 -2.32 -36.58 15.78
CA LEU A 433 -2.68 -35.33 15.10
C LEU A 433 -4.12 -34.93 15.37
N GLN A 434 -5.06 -35.88 15.39
CA GLN A 434 -6.46 -35.62 15.73
C GLN A 434 -6.64 -35.04 17.13
N GLN A 435 -5.93 -35.56 18.13
CA GLN A 435 -5.95 -34.98 19.47
C GLN A 435 -5.43 -33.52 19.50
N GLN A 436 -4.39 -33.25 18.74
CA GLN A 436 -3.86 -31.89 18.63
C GLN A 436 -4.81 -30.94 17.92
N VAL A 437 -5.54 -31.41 16.89
CA VAL A 437 -6.56 -30.62 16.16
C VAL A 437 -7.75 -30.30 17.05
N GLN A 438 -8.17 -31.22 17.93
CA GLN A 438 -9.25 -30.98 18.90
C GLN A 438 -8.91 -29.84 19.88
N ALA A 439 -7.63 -29.60 20.14
CA ALA A 439 -7.16 -28.50 20.98
C ALA A 439 -6.99 -27.16 20.24
N ALA A 440 -7.26 -27.12 18.92
CA ALA A 440 -7.15 -25.92 18.09
C ALA A 440 -8.44 -25.07 18.12
N SER A 441 -8.39 -23.87 17.53
CA SER A 441 -9.56 -22.99 17.43
C SER A 441 -10.68 -23.61 16.55
N PRO A 442 -11.98 -23.30 16.81
CA PRO A 442 -13.10 -23.93 16.09
C PRO A 442 -13.06 -23.82 14.56
N GLY A 443 -12.59 -22.67 14.04
CA GLY A 443 -12.44 -22.48 12.59
C GLY A 443 -11.35 -23.35 11.97
N THR A 444 -10.26 -23.55 12.69
CA THR A 444 -9.15 -24.43 12.32
C THR A 444 -9.56 -25.90 12.39
N GLN A 445 -10.29 -26.30 13.45
CA GLN A 445 -10.79 -27.66 13.63
C GLN A 445 -11.57 -28.16 12.40
N LYS A 446 -12.60 -27.43 11.97
CA LYS A 446 -13.46 -27.86 10.87
C LYS A 446 -12.68 -28.21 9.61
N ARG A 447 -11.72 -27.36 9.22
CA ARG A 447 -10.91 -27.54 8.01
C ARG A 447 -9.95 -28.72 8.12
N LEU A 448 -9.34 -28.91 9.30
CA LEU A 448 -8.40 -29.99 9.53
C LEU A 448 -9.11 -31.33 9.71
N ASP A 449 -10.31 -31.36 10.31
CA ASP A 449 -11.13 -32.57 10.47
C ASP A 449 -11.55 -33.19 9.12
N GLU A 450 -11.86 -32.38 8.13
CA GLU A 450 -12.15 -32.87 6.78
C GLU A 450 -10.93 -33.59 6.16
N ARG A 451 -9.72 -33.01 6.33
CA ARG A 451 -8.46 -33.64 5.87
C ARG A 451 -8.14 -34.92 6.64
N LEU A 452 -8.27 -34.92 7.97
CA LEU A 452 -8.08 -36.10 8.82
C LEU A 452 -9.02 -37.24 8.43
N THR A 453 -10.30 -36.91 8.19
CA THR A 453 -11.30 -37.91 7.76
C THR A 453 -10.93 -38.51 6.42
N SER A 454 -10.48 -37.71 5.46
CA SER A 454 -10.02 -38.17 4.15
C SER A 454 -8.83 -39.11 4.25
N LEU A 455 -7.80 -38.74 5.04
CA LEU A 455 -6.62 -39.58 5.26
C LEU A 455 -6.97 -40.89 5.95
N ARG A 456 -7.84 -40.85 6.99
CA ARG A 456 -8.32 -42.05 7.66
C ARG A 456 -9.01 -43.01 6.72
N LYS A 457 -9.84 -42.51 5.81
CA LYS A 457 -10.52 -43.30 4.78
C LYS A 457 -9.52 -43.96 3.81
N MET A 458 -8.51 -43.22 3.37
CA MET A 458 -7.46 -43.76 2.49
C MET A 458 -6.64 -44.84 3.18
N ILE A 459 -6.24 -44.67 4.46
CA ILE A 459 -5.53 -45.68 5.24
C ILE A 459 -6.40 -46.94 5.43
N ALA A 460 -7.71 -46.79 5.68
CA ALA A 460 -8.64 -47.91 5.81
C ALA A 460 -8.77 -48.70 4.52
N GLN A 461 -8.75 -48.05 3.35
CA GLN A 461 -8.76 -48.72 2.04
C GLN A 461 -7.50 -49.57 1.81
N LEU A 462 -6.32 -49.12 2.33
CA LEU A 462 -5.11 -49.91 2.25
C LEU A 462 -5.11 -51.19 3.11
N LYS A 463 -5.88 -51.21 4.22
CA LYS A 463 -6.02 -52.43 5.05
C LYS A 463 -6.88 -53.48 4.41
N SER A 464 -7.75 -53.12 3.47
CA SER A 464 -8.56 -54.07 2.71
C SER A 464 -7.66 -54.81 1.73
N PRO A 465 -7.69 -56.18 1.69
CA PRO A 465 -6.94 -56.90 0.67
C PRO A 465 -7.41 -56.45 -0.72
N PRO A 466 -6.49 -56.35 -1.71
CA PRO A 466 -6.89 -56.00 -3.06
C PRO A 466 -7.97 -57.00 -3.52
N ALA A 467 -9.11 -56.46 -3.92
CA ALA A 467 -10.21 -57.30 -4.46
C ALA A 467 -9.60 -58.21 -5.51
N ALA A 468 -9.73 -59.53 -5.30
CA ALA A 468 -9.28 -60.50 -6.28
C ALA A 468 -9.97 -60.17 -7.61
N ALA A 469 -9.15 -59.70 -8.58
CA ALA A 469 -9.65 -59.48 -9.94
C ALA A 469 -10.24 -60.81 -10.42
N LYS A 470 -11.57 -60.83 -10.62
CA LYS A 470 -12.29 -61.93 -11.25
C LYS A 470 -11.90 -62.02 -12.72
#